data_dfd021f113c3f80d39b141dff3c231a5
#
_entry.id   dfd021f113c3f80d39b141dff3c231a5
#
_cell.length_a   1.000
_cell.length_b   1.000
_cell.length_c   1.000
_cell.angle_alpha   90.00
_cell.angle_beta   90.00
_cell.angle_gamma   90.00
#
_symmetry.space_group_name_H-M   'P 1'
#
loop_
_entity.id
_entity.type
_entity.pdbx_description
1 polymer ?
#
loop_
_entity_poly.entity_id
_entity_poly.type
_entity_poly.pdbx_seq_one_letter_code
_entity_poly.pdbx_strand_id
1 'polypeptide(L)'
;MKRLTRIISVLMIVAIFVSALCVNTSAAVNAPTIKNTGTRDEVCTSLSEMATSYYTNDYTYDVLSNKSEAEILTALRSLMTTTHFEKSSYNNCRDYAYYTDCEKGAAEETVSLIYSSYTATKAQWASDGSNGWNREHVWARNLGGKYSDKNDAPGCDMHHVRPSDARINSIRNDRKYGNVPNGTAATGVIAKTTGGHYEGDYFEPLDNVKGDVARICLYVYARYGGEYAGLNNITNVFASVEVLLDWCELDPVDTWEMSRNDVVASVQGNRNVFIDYPEYAWLLFGEEIPADMVTPTADSRQASGDKDDDSEQTPTNPEVNPPEANDPEINAPGETNSATEESVTESAKDDVKVTDKSEDEKSDDKSDDTDSGCGSSIAISSICFVGIVGIAAIVKKKED
;
A
#
# COMPACT_ATOMS: atom_id res chain seq x y z
N MET A 1 42.37 24.11 -44.15
CA MET A 1 42.61 22.79 -43.58
C MET A 1 42.87 22.82 -42.08
N LYS A 2 43.88 23.52 -41.53
CA LYS A 2 44.18 23.51 -40.08
C LYS A 2 43.06 24.00 -39.15
N ARG A 3 42.22 24.92 -39.57
CA ARG A 3 41.06 25.39 -38.79
C ARG A 3 39.93 24.36 -38.75
N LEU A 4 39.65 23.70 -39.88
CA LEU A 4 38.61 22.69 -40.00
C LEU A 4 38.97 21.44 -39.13
N THR A 5 40.24 21.02 -39.12
CA THR A 5 40.72 19.92 -38.29
C THR A 5 40.57 20.21 -36.78
N ARG A 6 40.81 21.46 -36.35
CA ARG A 6 40.61 21.86 -34.94
C ARG A 6 39.14 21.88 -34.55
N ILE A 7 38.26 22.32 -35.43
CA ILE A 7 36.80 22.33 -35.18
C ILE A 7 36.26 20.89 -35.06
N ILE A 8 36.71 19.98 -35.94
CA ILE A 8 36.34 18.55 -35.89
C ILE A 8 36.87 17.89 -34.62
N SER A 9 38.11 18.22 -34.20
CA SER A 9 38.65 17.68 -32.95
C SER A 9 37.88 18.17 -31.70
N VAL A 10 37.49 19.44 -31.65
CA VAL A 10 36.67 19.99 -30.55
C VAL A 10 35.29 19.38 -30.54
N LEU A 11 34.65 19.18 -31.69
CA LEU A 11 33.35 18.54 -31.81
C LEU A 11 33.40 17.06 -31.40
N MET A 12 34.48 16.33 -31.74
CA MET A 12 34.68 14.96 -31.26
C MET A 12 34.86 14.90 -29.73
N ILE A 13 35.64 15.80 -29.15
CA ILE A 13 35.84 15.85 -27.70
C ILE A 13 34.52 16.19 -26.98
N VAL A 14 33.74 17.15 -27.51
CA VAL A 14 32.40 17.45 -26.94
C VAL A 14 31.45 16.27 -27.09
N ALA A 15 31.46 15.56 -28.22
CA ALA A 15 30.63 14.37 -28.42
C ALA A 15 31.03 13.22 -27.48
N ILE A 16 32.31 13.05 -27.18
CA ILE A 16 32.81 12.07 -26.22
C ILE A 16 32.42 12.48 -24.78
N PHE A 17 32.48 13.76 -24.44
CA PHE A 17 32.02 14.24 -23.12
C PHE A 17 30.50 14.15 -22.96
N VAL A 18 29.72 14.43 -24.00
CA VAL A 18 28.24 14.29 -23.96
C VAL A 18 27.85 12.81 -23.90
N SER A 19 28.54 11.91 -24.60
CA SER A 19 28.28 10.48 -24.48
C SER A 19 28.74 9.87 -23.14
N ALA A 20 29.76 10.46 -22.49
CA ALA A 20 30.18 10.06 -21.14
C ALA A 20 29.22 10.58 -20.05
N LEU A 21 28.48 11.67 -20.31
CA LEU A 21 27.42 12.16 -19.40
C LEU A 21 26.06 11.45 -19.61
N CYS A 22 25.89 10.69 -20.68
CA CYS A 22 24.68 9.91 -20.97
C CYS A 22 24.84 8.42 -20.62
N VAL A 23 25.80 8.06 -19.79
CA VAL A 23 25.70 6.79 -19.09
C VAL A 23 24.63 7.00 -18.01
N ASN A 24 23.37 6.78 -18.38
CA ASN A 24 22.36 6.41 -17.42
C ASN A 24 22.80 5.07 -16.78
N THR A 25 23.73 5.15 -15.84
CA THR A 25 23.71 4.16 -14.77
C THR A 25 22.37 4.37 -14.11
N SER A 26 21.40 3.52 -14.38
CA SER A 26 20.33 3.28 -13.42
C SER A 26 21.09 2.95 -12.13
N ALA A 27 21.32 3.96 -11.30
CA ALA A 27 21.89 3.75 -9.99
C ALA A 27 20.93 2.79 -9.32
N ALA A 28 21.44 1.67 -8.85
CA ALA A 28 20.64 0.75 -8.06
C ALA A 28 20.07 1.59 -6.92
N VAL A 29 18.76 1.57 -6.76
CA VAL A 29 18.08 2.26 -5.65
C VAL A 29 18.76 1.81 -4.37
N ASN A 30 19.28 2.75 -3.59
CA ASN A 30 19.98 2.43 -2.36
C ASN A 30 19.02 1.74 -1.38
N ALA A 31 19.54 0.77 -0.64
CA ALA A 31 18.78 0.14 0.43
C ALA A 31 18.35 1.19 1.47
N PRO A 32 17.17 1.00 2.11
CA PRO A 32 16.74 1.88 3.18
C PRO A 32 17.79 1.97 4.28
N THR A 33 18.00 3.17 4.80
CA THR A 33 18.90 3.40 5.96
C THR A 33 18.18 3.35 7.29
N ILE A 34 16.85 3.36 7.26
CA ILE A 34 15.95 3.25 8.41
C ILE A 34 15.09 1.99 8.27
N LYS A 35 14.58 1.50 9.39
CA LYS A 35 13.66 0.35 9.46
C LYS A 35 12.34 0.77 10.06
N ASN A 36 11.30 0.01 9.78
CA ASN A 36 10.03 0.14 10.47
C ASN A 36 10.23 -0.14 11.98
N THR A 37 9.81 0.81 12.81
CA THR A 37 9.88 0.76 14.28
C THR A 37 8.53 0.90 14.95
N GLY A 38 7.46 0.99 14.17
CA GLY A 38 6.09 1.06 14.67
C GLY A 38 5.54 -0.30 15.11
N THR A 39 4.36 -0.28 15.65
CA THR A 39 3.60 -1.47 16.09
C THR A 39 2.15 -1.37 15.62
N ARG A 40 1.54 -2.54 15.34
CA ARG A 40 0.13 -2.62 14.94
C ARG A 40 -0.85 -2.48 16.10
N ASP A 41 -0.37 -2.60 17.32
CA ASP A 41 -1.19 -2.48 18.53
C ASP A 41 -1.40 -1.03 18.99
N GLU A 42 -0.80 -0.05 18.29
CA GLU A 42 -0.82 1.36 18.68
C GLU A 42 -1.36 2.21 17.53
N VAL A 43 -2.56 2.77 17.74
CA VAL A 43 -3.16 3.71 16.79
C VAL A 43 -2.30 4.97 16.68
N CYS A 44 -2.07 5.43 15.46
CA CYS A 44 -1.25 6.62 15.19
C CYS A 44 -2.08 7.89 15.40
N THR A 45 -1.70 8.73 16.37
CA THR A 45 -2.38 9.99 16.69
C THR A 45 -1.57 11.23 16.31
N SER A 46 -0.38 11.07 15.74
CA SER A 46 0.47 12.19 15.30
C SER A 46 1.22 11.87 14.01
N LEU A 47 1.43 12.88 13.19
CA LEU A 47 2.29 12.79 12.02
C LEU A 47 3.76 12.59 12.44
N SER A 48 4.49 11.79 11.65
CA SER A 48 5.94 11.71 11.77
C SER A 48 6.61 13.04 11.36
N GLU A 49 7.87 13.22 11.74
CA GLU A 49 8.66 14.39 11.28
C GLU A 49 8.80 14.42 9.75
N MET A 50 8.94 13.24 9.12
CA MET A 50 9.01 13.11 7.67
C MET A 50 7.68 13.49 7.02
N ALA A 51 6.55 13.04 7.57
CA ALA A 51 5.23 13.42 7.10
C ALA A 51 5.01 14.94 7.23
N THR A 52 5.30 15.51 8.39
CA THR A 52 5.14 16.95 8.62
C THR A 52 5.95 17.81 7.64
N SER A 53 7.15 17.37 7.26
CA SER A 53 8.02 18.10 6.33
C SER A 53 7.64 17.89 4.85
N TYR A 54 6.86 16.87 4.53
CA TYR A 54 6.49 16.52 3.15
C TYR A 54 5.41 17.44 2.57
N TYR A 55 4.45 17.86 3.40
CA TYR A 55 3.33 18.69 2.97
C TYR A 55 3.64 20.18 3.15
N THR A 56 3.92 20.86 2.05
CA THR A 56 4.28 22.27 2.05
C THR A 56 3.44 23.09 1.07
N ASN A 57 3.28 24.38 1.33
CA ASN A 57 2.59 25.33 0.44
C ASN A 57 1.16 24.88 0.08
N ASP A 58 0.93 24.67 -1.22
CA ASP A 58 -0.40 24.32 -1.78
C ASP A 58 -0.82 22.88 -1.48
N TYR A 59 0.02 22.09 -0.83
CA TYR A 59 -0.25 20.68 -0.51
C TYR A 59 -0.53 20.44 0.98
N THR A 60 -0.65 21.49 1.78
CA THR A 60 -1.06 21.32 3.18
C THR A 60 -2.52 20.88 3.26
N TYR A 61 -2.87 20.14 4.31
CA TYR A 61 -4.23 19.66 4.53
C TYR A 61 -5.24 20.82 4.55
N ASP A 62 -4.94 21.92 5.25
CA ASP A 62 -5.81 23.08 5.37
C ASP A 62 -6.15 23.72 4.00
N VAL A 63 -5.21 23.68 3.06
CA VAL A 63 -5.42 24.17 1.71
C VAL A 63 -6.25 23.22 0.88
N LEU A 64 -5.96 21.92 0.95
CA LEU A 64 -6.59 20.92 0.09
C LEU A 64 -7.97 20.51 0.56
N SER A 65 -8.23 20.41 1.86
CA SER A 65 -9.52 20.00 2.42
C SER A 65 -10.70 20.94 2.06
N ASN A 66 -10.38 22.16 1.64
CA ASN A 66 -11.38 23.15 1.20
C ASN A 66 -11.60 23.16 -0.32
N LYS A 67 -11.06 22.19 -1.06
CA LYS A 67 -11.19 22.11 -2.52
C LYS A 67 -12.21 21.04 -2.93
N SER A 68 -12.61 21.07 -4.20
CA SER A 68 -13.45 20.02 -4.77
C SER A 68 -12.67 18.69 -4.87
N GLU A 69 -13.41 17.57 -4.86
CA GLU A 69 -12.89 16.21 -5.02
C GLU A 69 -11.88 16.08 -6.18
N ALA A 70 -12.22 16.64 -7.34
CA ALA A 70 -11.35 16.59 -8.52
C ALA A 70 -10.07 17.41 -8.35
N GLU A 71 -10.12 18.55 -7.66
CA GLU A 71 -8.94 19.37 -7.36
C GLU A 71 -8.06 18.67 -6.31
N ILE A 72 -8.64 18.08 -5.27
CA ILE A 72 -7.93 17.28 -4.27
C ILE A 72 -7.20 16.14 -4.97
N LEU A 73 -7.90 15.31 -5.74
CA LEU A 73 -7.31 14.19 -6.47
C LEU A 73 -6.16 14.63 -7.38
N THR A 74 -6.34 15.74 -8.10
CA THR A 74 -5.32 16.29 -9.00
C THR A 74 -4.09 16.73 -8.23
N ALA A 75 -4.26 17.44 -7.12
CA ALA A 75 -3.17 17.91 -6.27
C ALA A 75 -2.40 16.75 -5.63
N LEU A 76 -3.11 15.78 -5.02
CA LEU A 76 -2.48 14.60 -4.41
C LEU A 76 -1.71 13.77 -5.44
N ARG A 77 -2.29 13.56 -6.63
CA ARG A 77 -1.61 12.90 -7.76
C ARG A 77 -0.34 13.64 -8.16
N SER A 78 -0.42 14.95 -8.32
CA SER A 78 0.74 15.79 -8.64
C SER A 78 1.83 15.67 -7.59
N LEU A 79 1.50 15.80 -6.31
CA LEU A 79 2.43 15.66 -5.20
C LEU A 79 3.12 14.31 -5.23
N MET A 80 2.36 13.21 -5.19
CA MET A 80 2.91 11.84 -5.19
C MET A 80 3.72 11.51 -6.46
N THR A 81 3.39 12.12 -7.60
CA THR A 81 4.14 11.90 -8.86
C THR A 81 5.45 12.66 -8.87
N THR A 82 5.45 13.92 -8.47
CA THR A 82 6.64 14.77 -8.53
C THR A 82 7.68 14.44 -7.46
N THR A 83 7.24 13.89 -6.35
CA THR A 83 8.12 13.43 -5.26
C THR A 83 8.60 11.99 -5.42
N HIS A 84 8.00 11.20 -6.31
CA HIS A 84 8.43 9.83 -6.62
C HIS A 84 9.65 9.88 -7.56
N PHE A 85 10.81 10.21 -7.02
CA PHE A 85 12.04 10.42 -7.82
C PHE A 85 12.82 9.13 -8.07
N GLU A 86 12.69 8.12 -7.20
CA GLU A 86 13.37 6.83 -7.36
C GLU A 86 12.36 5.69 -7.53
N LYS A 87 12.44 5.03 -8.69
CA LYS A 87 11.60 3.87 -8.99
C LYS A 87 12.27 2.60 -8.52
N SER A 88 11.64 1.91 -7.59
CA SER A 88 12.08 0.58 -7.14
C SER A 88 11.99 -0.45 -8.27
N SER A 89 12.81 -1.47 -8.22
CA SER A 89 12.64 -2.68 -9.02
C SER A 89 11.74 -3.67 -8.30
N TYR A 90 11.20 -4.64 -9.03
CA TYR A 90 10.43 -5.71 -8.42
C TYR A 90 11.23 -6.52 -7.39
N ASN A 91 12.56 -6.63 -7.57
CA ASN A 91 13.45 -7.26 -6.60
C ASN A 91 13.62 -6.39 -5.35
N ASN A 92 13.70 -5.07 -5.49
CA ASN A 92 13.77 -4.16 -4.35
C ASN A 92 12.56 -4.30 -3.43
N CYS A 93 11.34 -4.51 -3.97
CA CYS A 93 10.16 -4.77 -3.16
C CYS A 93 10.29 -6.02 -2.27
N ARG A 94 11.07 -7.04 -2.69
CA ARG A 94 11.43 -8.18 -1.85
C ARG A 94 12.55 -7.85 -0.86
N ASP A 95 13.64 -7.28 -1.37
CA ASP A 95 14.87 -7.13 -0.60
C ASP A 95 14.75 -6.04 0.47
N TYR A 96 13.89 -5.04 0.23
CA TYR A 96 13.63 -3.96 1.18
C TYR A 96 12.44 -4.23 2.11
N ALA A 97 11.67 -5.31 1.88
CA ALA A 97 10.61 -5.74 2.80
C ALA A 97 11.13 -5.98 4.23
N TYR A 98 12.39 -6.38 4.38
CA TYR A 98 13.04 -6.52 5.70
C TYR A 98 13.28 -5.20 6.45
N TYR A 99 13.04 -4.08 5.78
CA TYR A 99 13.08 -2.73 6.35
C TYR A 99 11.69 -2.12 6.46
N THR A 100 10.86 -2.30 5.43
CA THR A 100 9.53 -1.70 5.35
C THR A 100 8.47 -2.49 6.13
N ASP A 101 8.54 -3.82 6.06
CA ASP A 101 7.52 -4.73 6.56
C ASP A 101 8.02 -5.58 7.75
N CYS A 102 9.05 -5.14 8.46
CA CYS A 102 9.49 -5.80 9.70
C CYS A 102 8.66 -5.36 10.90
N GLU A 103 8.60 -6.22 11.92
CA GLU A 103 8.01 -5.89 13.21
C GLU A 103 9.04 -5.24 14.14
N LYS A 104 8.60 -4.36 15.04
CA LYS A 104 9.44 -3.73 16.04
C LYS A 104 10.10 -4.79 16.93
N GLY A 105 11.42 -4.77 16.97
CA GLY A 105 12.19 -5.72 17.78
C GLY A 105 12.25 -7.16 17.25
N ALA A 106 11.70 -7.43 16.07
CA ALA A 106 11.83 -8.73 15.41
C ALA A 106 13.27 -9.03 15.01
N ALA A 107 13.58 -10.32 14.82
CA ALA A 107 14.87 -10.76 14.34
C ALA A 107 15.20 -10.13 12.96
N GLU A 108 16.47 -9.98 12.66
CA GLU A 108 16.91 -9.50 11.36
C GLU A 108 16.40 -10.41 10.23
N GLU A 109 16.17 -9.81 9.05
CA GLU A 109 15.68 -10.50 7.86
C GLU A 109 14.35 -11.25 8.05
N THR A 110 13.44 -10.64 8.81
CA THR A 110 12.04 -11.08 8.95
C THR A 110 11.08 -10.07 8.33
N VAL A 111 9.92 -10.55 7.90
CA VAL A 111 8.85 -9.73 7.30
C VAL A 111 7.49 -10.09 7.89
N SER A 112 6.66 -9.10 8.15
CA SER A 112 5.24 -9.27 8.49
C SER A 112 4.43 -9.42 7.21
N LEU A 113 3.65 -10.50 7.11
CA LEU A 113 2.86 -10.82 5.92
C LEU A 113 1.50 -10.13 6.00
N ILE A 114 1.15 -9.36 4.95
CA ILE A 114 -0.01 -8.45 4.98
C ILE A 114 -1.31 -9.11 5.44
N TYR A 115 -1.70 -10.24 4.92
CA TYR A 115 -3.03 -10.80 5.22
C TYR A 115 -3.08 -11.61 6.49
N SER A 116 -1.99 -12.27 6.87
CA SER A 116 -1.96 -13.19 8.01
C SER A 116 -1.36 -12.60 9.27
N SER A 117 -0.76 -11.41 9.19
CA SER A 117 0.03 -10.80 10.26
C SER A 117 1.09 -11.74 10.86
N TYR A 118 1.51 -12.75 10.09
CA TYR A 118 2.53 -13.70 10.49
C TYR A 118 3.92 -13.17 10.11
N THR A 119 4.87 -13.31 11.02
CA THR A 119 6.26 -12.92 10.77
C THR A 119 7.01 -14.07 10.12
N ALA A 120 7.35 -13.92 8.85
CA ALA A 120 8.13 -14.88 8.08
C ALA A 120 9.62 -14.49 8.05
N THR A 121 10.50 -15.48 7.85
CA THR A 121 11.94 -15.29 7.69
C THR A 121 12.31 -15.22 6.21
N LYS A 122 13.52 -14.70 5.93
CA LYS A 122 14.10 -14.70 4.58
C LYS A 122 14.20 -16.09 3.97
N ALA A 123 14.51 -17.11 4.78
CA ALA A 123 14.58 -18.49 4.32
C ALA A 123 13.24 -19.06 3.84
N GLN A 124 12.12 -18.45 4.24
CA GLN A 124 10.77 -18.81 3.79
C GLN A 124 10.33 -18.06 2.52
N TRP A 125 11.23 -17.34 1.85
CA TRP A 125 10.96 -16.80 0.53
C TRP A 125 10.72 -17.91 -0.50
N ALA A 126 9.60 -17.87 -1.20
CA ALA A 126 9.22 -18.82 -2.23
C ALA A 126 9.09 -18.10 -3.59
N SER A 127 10.14 -18.15 -4.39
CA SER A 127 10.13 -17.56 -5.74
C SER A 127 9.14 -18.24 -6.69
N ASP A 128 8.87 -19.54 -6.45
CA ASP A 128 7.92 -20.36 -7.20
C ASP A 128 6.47 -20.26 -6.69
N GLY A 129 6.24 -19.48 -5.62
CA GLY A 129 4.92 -19.29 -5.05
C GLY A 129 4.34 -20.47 -4.29
N SER A 130 5.13 -21.53 -3.97
CA SER A 130 4.56 -22.77 -3.47
C SER A 130 4.48 -22.89 -1.94
N ASN A 131 5.58 -22.70 -1.21
CA ASN A 131 5.66 -23.04 0.22
C ASN A 131 6.37 -21.98 1.06
N GLY A 132 6.00 -20.73 0.89
CA GLY A 132 6.61 -19.64 1.63
C GLY A 132 5.85 -18.35 1.46
N TRP A 133 6.57 -17.24 1.48
CA TRP A 133 5.99 -15.93 1.18
C TRP A 133 6.50 -15.39 -0.16
N ASN A 134 5.69 -14.58 -0.79
CA ASN A 134 6.01 -13.91 -2.04
C ASN A 134 5.53 -12.44 -2.02
N ARG A 135 5.61 -11.77 -3.17
CA ARG A 135 5.15 -10.39 -3.34
C ARG A 135 3.69 -10.37 -3.77
N GLU A 136 2.88 -9.67 -3.02
CA GLU A 136 1.49 -9.39 -3.31
C GLU A 136 1.34 -8.02 -3.96
N HIS A 137 0.60 -7.95 -5.06
CA HIS A 137 0.07 -6.71 -5.60
C HIS A 137 -1.32 -6.47 -4.99
N VAL A 138 -1.41 -5.62 -3.97
CA VAL A 138 -2.66 -5.39 -3.22
C VAL A 138 -3.79 -4.96 -4.15
N TRP A 139 -3.54 -4.11 -5.11
CA TRP A 139 -4.43 -4.01 -6.28
C TRP A 139 -4.02 -5.06 -7.31
N ALA A 140 -4.80 -6.11 -7.47
CA ALA A 140 -4.46 -7.20 -8.38
C ALA A 140 -4.20 -6.71 -9.80
N ARG A 141 -3.12 -7.18 -10.41
CA ARG A 141 -2.70 -6.76 -11.75
C ARG A 141 -3.79 -6.95 -12.81
N ASN A 142 -4.56 -8.02 -12.73
CA ASN A 142 -5.66 -8.30 -13.66
C ASN A 142 -6.84 -7.32 -13.50
N LEU A 143 -7.01 -6.71 -12.33
CA LEU A 143 -8.02 -5.68 -12.06
C LEU A 143 -7.54 -4.26 -12.43
N GLY A 144 -6.25 -4.10 -12.69
CA GLY A 144 -5.60 -2.79 -12.92
C GLY A 144 -5.46 -2.41 -14.40
N GLY A 145 -6.19 -3.03 -15.34
CA GLY A 145 -6.09 -2.67 -16.76
C GLY A 145 -4.74 -3.00 -17.38
N LYS A 146 -4.10 -4.05 -16.87
CA LYS A 146 -2.87 -4.63 -17.42
C LYS A 146 -1.63 -3.74 -17.33
N TYR A 147 -1.38 -3.12 -16.17
CA TYR A 147 0.02 -2.84 -15.86
C TYR A 147 0.68 -4.22 -15.67
N SER A 148 1.13 -4.79 -16.77
CA SER A 148 1.42 -6.24 -16.81
C SER A 148 2.84 -6.55 -16.43
N ASP A 149 3.69 -5.55 -16.38
CA ASP A 149 5.09 -5.79 -16.18
C ASP A 149 5.52 -5.54 -14.73
N LYS A 150 6.31 -6.47 -14.22
CA LYS A 150 7.02 -6.36 -12.95
C LYS A 150 7.91 -5.11 -12.88
N ASN A 151 8.17 -4.47 -14.01
CA ASN A 151 9.01 -3.29 -14.13
C ASN A 151 8.20 -1.99 -14.36
N ASP A 152 6.87 -2.09 -14.51
CA ASP A 152 6.01 -0.90 -14.53
C ASP A 152 5.91 -0.29 -13.13
N ALA A 153 5.80 1.03 -13.06
CA ALA A 153 5.80 1.75 -11.80
C ALA A 153 4.80 1.21 -10.77
N PRO A 154 3.51 0.93 -11.09
CA PRO A 154 2.60 0.34 -10.11
C PRO A 154 3.03 -1.03 -9.61
N GLY A 155 3.66 -1.84 -10.48
CA GLY A 155 4.09 -3.20 -10.17
C GLY A 155 5.35 -3.30 -9.32
N CYS A 156 6.07 -2.21 -9.15
CA CYS A 156 7.32 -2.13 -8.40
C CYS A 156 7.30 -1.10 -7.27
N ASP A 157 6.15 -0.49 -6.99
CA ASP A 157 5.99 0.51 -5.95
C ASP A 157 5.89 -0.14 -4.58
N MET A 158 6.79 0.23 -3.65
CA MET A 158 6.82 -0.33 -2.31
C MET A 158 5.64 0.12 -1.42
N HIS A 159 4.91 1.19 -1.78
CA HIS A 159 3.63 1.50 -1.15
C HIS A 159 2.54 0.50 -1.52
N HIS A 160 2.65 -0.11 -2.70
CA HIS A 160 1.66 -1.02 -3.27
C HIS A 160 2.01 -2.50 -3.04
N VAL A 161 3.29 -2.89 -3.28
CA VAL A 161 3.72 -4.28 -3.22
C VAL A 161 4.06 -4.67 -1.79
N ARG A 162 3.45 -5.76 -1.30
CA ARG A 162 3.57 -6.21 0.08
C ARG A 162 4.02 -7.68 0.15
N PRO A 163 4.74 -8.10 1.19
CA PRO A 163 4.95 -9.52 1.44
C PRO A 163 3.64 -10.20 1.86
N SER A 164 3.37 -11.39 1.32
CA SER A 164 2.20 -12.19 1.63
C SER A 164 2.54 -13.68 1.66
N ASP A 165 1.81 -14.48 2.46
CA ASP A 165 1.81 -15.94 2.32
C ASP A 165 1.41 -16.30 0.88
N ALA A 166 2.22 -17.13 0.23
CA ALA A 166 2.05 -17.43 -1.19
C ALA A 166 0.71 -18.11 -1.51
N ARG A 167 0.18 -18.92 -0.59
CA ARG A 167 -1.13 -19.57 -0.77
C ARG A 167 -2.28 -18.58 -0.56
N ILE A 168 -2.19 -17.71 0.45
CA ILE A 168 -3.20 -16.67 0.67
C ILE A 168 -3.23 -15.73 -0.54
N ASN A 169 -2.07 -15.31 -1.04
CA ASN A 169 -1.95 -14.53 -2.27
C ASN A 169 -2.61 -15.24 -3.46
N SER A 170 -2.35 -16.55 -3.65
CA SER A 170 -2.99 -17.34 -4.70
C SER A 170 -4.50 -17.48 -4.52
N ILE A 171 -5.00 -17.59 -3.28
CA ILE A 171 -6.43 -17.60 -3.00
C ILE A 171 -7.06 -16.24 -3.29
N ARG A 172 -6.41 -15.16 -2.87
CA ARG A 172 -6.86 -13.81 -3.17
C ARG A 172 -6.89 -13.57 -4.68
N ASN A 173 -5.84 -13.94 -5.41
CA ASN A 173 -5.75 -13.84 -6.87
C ASN A 173 -6.23 -12.45 -7.38
N ASP A 174 -7.27 -12.40 -8.21
CA ASP A 174 -7.92 -11.18 -8.71
C ASP A 174 -9.32 -10.93 -8.10
N ARG A 175 -9.62 -11.53 -6.95
CA ARG A 175 -10.84 -11.22 -6.20
C ARG A 175 -10.82 -9.77 -5.75
N LYS A 176 -11.96 -9.11 -5.89
CA LYS A 176 -12.18 -7.79 -5.33
C LYS A 176 -12.26 -7.86 -3.80
N TYR A 177 -11.92 -6.77 -3.16
CA TYR A 177 -12.14 -6.64 -1.73
C TYR A 177 -13.62 -6.37 -1.44
N GLY A 178 -14.15 -7.05 -0.43
CA GLY A 178 -15.53 -6.91 -0.02
C GLY A 178 -15.84 -7.80 1.17
N ASN A 179 -16.92 -7.52 1.89
CA ASN A 179 -17.35 -8.29 3.04
C ASN A 179 -17.92 -9.65 2.59
N VAL A 180 -17.46 -10.73 3.22
CA VAL A 180 -17.88 -12.12 2.94
C VAL A 180 -18.21 -12.86 4.26
N PRO A 181 -19.31 -12.51 4.91
CA PRO A 181 -19.63 -12.96 6.30
C PRO A 181 -19.69 -14.49 6.45
N ASN A 182 -19.93 -15.22 5.36
CA ASN A 182 -19.98 -16.69 5.34
C ASN A 182 -18.84 -17.31 4.51
N GLY A 183 -17.79 -16.51 4.26
CA GLY A 183 -16.69 -16.90 3.40
C GLY A 183 -15.87 -18.06 3.93
N THR A 184 -15.22 -18.78 3.03
CA THR A 184 -14.25 -19.83 3.34
C THR A 184 -12.95 -19.19 3.83
N ALA A 185 -12.36 -19.72 4.90
CA ALA A 185 -11.09 -19.22 5.43
C ALA A 185 -9.94 -19.40 4.41
N ALA A 186 -9.21 -18.34 4.17
CA ALA A 186 -7.99 -18.36 3.37
C ALA A 186 -6.82 -18.77 4.26
N THR A 187 -6.49 -20.06 4.26
CA THR A 187 -5.44 -20.64 5.11
C THR A 187 -4.11 -20.69 4.37
N GLY A 188 -3.08 -20.08 4.96
CA GLY A 188 -1.72 -20.02 4.43
C GLY A 188 -0.95 -21.33 4.50
N VAL A 189 0.20 -21.36 3.83
CA VAL A 189 1.16 -22.48 3.91
C VAL A 189 2.10 -22.32 5.10
N ILE A 190 2.43 -21.08 5.47
CA ILE A 190 3.30 -20.79 6.61
C ILE A 190 2.45 -20.82 7.87
N ALA A 191 2.83 -21.64 8.84
CA ALA A 191 2.18 -21.81 10.14
C ALA A 191 0.67 -22.08 10.10
N LYS A 192 0.08 -22.33 8.92
CA LYS A 192 -1.36 -22.57 8.73
C LYS A 192 -2.25 -21.44 9.27
N THR A 193 -1.74 -20.21 9.25
CA THR A 193 -2.50 -19.03 9.67
C THR A 193 -3.61 -18.70 8.69
N THR A 194 -4.72 -18.18 9.20
CA THR A 194 -5.79 -17.62 8.38
C THR A 194 -5.43 -16.19 8.03
N GLY A 195 -5.59 -15.82 6.75
CA GLY A 195 -5.33 -14.47 6.24
C GLY A 195 -6.58 -13.76 5.74
N GLY A 196 -7.75 -14.14 6.24
CA GLY A 196 -9.04 -13.62 5.84
C GLY A 196 -9.97 -14.71 5.30
N HIS A 197 -11.01 -14.29 4.57
CA HIS A 197 -12.04 -15.16 4.01
C HIS A 197 -12.30 -14.83 2.55
N TYR A 198 -12.86 -15.76 1.80
CA TYR A 198 -13.26 -15.52 0.41
C TYR A 198 -14.56 -16.24 0.06
N GLU A 199 -15.33 -15.62 -0.83
CA GLU A 199 -16.54 -16.20 -1.41
C GLU A 199 -16.73 -15.64 -2.82
N GLY A 200 -16.88 -16.50 -3.81
CA GLY A 200 -17.01 -16.09 -5.22
C GLY A 200 -15.86 -15.17 -5.66
N ASP A 201 -16.22 -13.97 -6.12
CA ASP A 201 -15.29 -12.97 -6.64
C ASP A 201 -14.77 -11.99 -5.58
N TYR A 202 -15.02 -12.27 -4.28
CA TYR A 202 -14.64 -11.38 -3.19
C TYR A 202 -13.66 -12.03 -2.21
N PHE A 203 -12.81 -11.18 -1.65
CA PHE A 203 -11.88 -11.50 -0.57
C PHE A 203 -11.99 -10.45 0.53
N GLU A 204 -12.13 -10.91 1.76
CA GLU A 204 -12.17 -10.11 2.97
C GLU A 204 -10.94 -10.43 3.82
N PRO A 205 -9.98 -9.51 3.98
CA PRO A 205 -8.85 -9.70 4.88
C PRO A 205 -9.30 -9.68 6.35
N LEU A 206 -8.39 -9.99 7.27
CA LEU A 206 -8.63 -9.84 8.70
C LEU A 206 -8.89 -8.36 9.05
N ASP A 207 -9.67 -8.10 10.09
CA ASP A 207 -10.10 -6.75 10.46
C ASP A 207 -8.94 -5.78 10.66
N ASN A 208 -7.84 -6.24 11.28
CA ASN A 208 -6.64 -5.43 11.55
C ASN A 208 -5.73 -5.18 10.32
N VAL A 209 -6.20 -5.44 9.11
CA VAL A 209 -5.53 -5.14 7.83
C VAL A 209 -6.49 -4.56 6.79
N LYS A 210 -7.75 -4.37 7.16
CA LYS A 210 -8.77 -3.80 6.25
C LYS A 210 -8.41 -2.38 5.84
N GLY A 211 -8.04 -1.56 6.81
CA GLY A 211 -7.59 -0.18 6.59
C GLY A 211 -6.30 -0.10 5.78
N ASP A 212 -5.28 -0.94 6.11
CA ASP A 212 -4.06 -1.05 5.30
C ASP A 212 -4.39 -1.25 3.81
N VAL A 213 -5.24 -2.25 3.52
CA VAL A 213 -5.63 -2.59 2.14
C VAL A 213 -6.37 -1.45 1.47
N ALA A 214 -7.31 -0.81 2.18
CA ALA A 214 -8.05 0.32 1.65
C ALA A 214 -7.14 1.50 1.33
N ARG A 215 -6.26 1.89 2.25
CA ARG A 215 -5.30 3.00 2.06
C ARG A 215 -4.27 2.71 0.97
N ILE A 216 -3.86 1.46 0.79
CA ILE A 216 -2.98 1.06 -0.32
C ILE A 216 -3.73 1.18 -1.66
N CYS A 217 -4.98 0.73 -1.75
CA CYS A 217 -5.76 0.84 -2.98
C CYS A 217 -6.09 2.30 -3.32
N LEU A 218 -6.38 3.14 -2.33
CA LEU A 218 -6.54 4.58 -2.51
C LEU A 218 -5.27 5.23 -3.06
N TYR A 219 -4.10 4.85 -2.52
CA TYR A 219 -2.82 5.32 -3.04
C TYR A 219 -2.64 4.96 -4.52
N VAL A 220 -2.89 3.70 -4.89
CA VAL A 220 -2.77 3.24 -6.29
C VAL A 220 -3.74 4.00 -7.19
N TYR A 221 -4.99 4.19 -6.78
CA TYR A 221 -5.99 4.99 -7.48
C TYR A 221 -5.54 6.44 -7.69
N ALA A 222 -5.15 7.10 -6.62
CA ALA A 222 -4.77 8.51 -6.69
C ALA A 222 -3.46 8.70 -7.46
N ARG A 223 -2.43 7.89 -7.19
CA ARG A 223 -1.11 8.02 -7.82
C ARG A 223 -1.13 7.62 -9.30
N TYR A 224 -1.76 6.51 -9.65
CA TYR A 224 -1.62 5.89 -10.97
C TYR A 224 -2.87 5.96 -11.85
N GLY A 225 -4.04 6.29 -11.29
CA GLY A 225 -5.30 6.30 -12.04
C GLY A 225 -5.36 7.32 -13.20
N GLY A 226 -4.43 8.28 -13.25
CA GLY A 226 -4.27 9.19 -14.40
C GLY A 226 -3.46 8.58 -15.55
N GLU A 227 -2.63 7.59 -15.28
CA GLU A 227 -1.71 6.98 -16.24
C GLU A 227 -2.24 5.61 -16.74
N TYR A 228 -2.96 4.88 -15.88
CA TYR A 228 -3.45 3.52 -16.15
C TYR A 228 -4.98 3.47 -16.04
N ALA A 229 -5.66 3.27 -17.16
CA ALA A 229 -7.13 3.31 -17.21
C ALA A 229 -7.82 2.32 -16.27
N GLY A 230 -7.19 1.18 -15.95
CA GLY A 230 -7.75 0.22 -15.00
C GLY A 230 -7.60 0.63 -13.54
N LEU A 231 -6.78 1.63 -13.23
CA LEU A 231 -6.53 2.12 -11.88
C LEU A 231 -7.32 3.40 -11.54
N ASN A 232 -8.18 3.86 -12.45
CA ASN A 232 -8.91 5.12 -12.33
C ASN A 232 -10.30 4.99 -11.68
N ASN A 233 -10.66 3.81 -11.22
CA ASN A 233 -11.93 3.57 -10.53
C ASN A 233 -11.74 2.55 -9.42
N ILE A 234 -11.99 2.98 -8.18
CA ILE A 234 -11.80 2.15 -6.99
C ILE A 234 -12.69 0.90 -6.99
N THR A 235 -13.85 0.95 -7.66
CA THR A 235 -14.75 -0.21 -7.76
C THR A 235 -14.24 -1.30 -8.70
N ASN A 236 -13.11 -1.09 -9.37
CA ASN A 236 -12.41 -2.17 -10.06
C ASN A 236 -11.79 -3.16 -9.08
N VAL A 237 -11.43 -2.72 -7.86
CA VAL A 237 -10.76 -3.53 -6.84
C VAL A 237 -11.56 -3.69 -5.56
N PHE A 238 -12.51 -2.81 -5.27
CA PHE A 238 -13.45 -2.89 -4.14
C PHE A 238 -14.89 -3.17 -4.60
N ALA A 239 -15.69 -3.77 -3.73
CA ALA A 239 -17.12 -3.97 -3.97
C ALA A 239 -17.85 -2.65 -4.14
N SER A 240 -17.54 -1.66 -3.29
CA SER A 240 -18.06 -0.31 -3.34
C SER A 240 -17.13 0.68 -2.62
N VAL A 241 -17.40 1.99 -2.79
CA VAL A 241 -16.74 3.06 -2.01
C VAL A 241 -17.10 2.96 -0.54
N GLU A 242 -18.34 2.65 -0.22
CA GLU A 242 -18.84 2.46 1.14
C GLU A 242 -18.01 1.41 1.90
N VAL A 243 -17.85 0.20 1.34
CA VAL A 243 -17.01 -0.85 1.94
C VAL A 243 -15.57 -0.38 2.15
N LEU A 244 -15.02 0.38 1.22
CA LEU A 244 -13.66 0.92 1.37
C LEU A 244 -13.57 1.90 2.54
N LEU A 245 -14.52 2.81 2.68
CA LEU A 245 -14.56 3.81 3.76
C LEU A 245 -14.83 3.15 5.12
N ASP A 246 -15.76 2.20 5.20
CA ASP A 246 -16.01 1.38 6.39
C ASP A 246 -14.74 0.68 6.87
N TRP A 247 -13.92 0.19 5.93
CA TRP A 247 -12.65 -0.47 6.26
C TRP A 247 -11.59 0.52 6.76
N CYS A 248 -11.55 1.73 6.21
CA CYS A 248 -10.66 2.79 6.72
C CYS A 248 -11.03 3.22 8.15
N GLU A 249 -12.32 3.22 8.49
CA GLU A 249 -12.83 3.56 9.82
C GLU A 249 -12.60 2.42 10.82
N LEU A 250 -12.89 1.18 10.41
CA LEU A 250 -12.73 -0.03 11.25
C LEU A 250 -11.30 -0.27 11.68
N ASP A 251 -10.34 0.00 10.79
CA ASP A 251 -8.91 -0.21 10.98
C ASP A 251 -8.15 1.09 10.75
N PRO A 252 -8.13 1.98 11.78
CA PRO A 252 -7.45 3.27 11.67
C PRO A 252 -5.94 3.11 11.54
N VAL A 253 -5.27 4.14 11.03
CA VAL A 253 -3.81 4.13 10.86
C VAL A 253 -3.11 3.82 12.18
N ASP A 254 -2.26 2.83 12.17
CA ASP A 254 -1.39 2.47 13.27
C ASP A 254 0.04 3.04 13.13
N THR A 255 0.83 2.97 14.20
CA THR A 255 2.21 3.47 14.17
C THR A 255 3.10 2.64 13.25
N TRP A 256 2.74 1.38 12.96
CA TRP A 256 3.46 0.53 12.02
C TRP A 256 3.30 1.01 10.57
N GLU A 257 2.07 1.39 10.15
CA GLU A 257 1.82 1.97 8.84
C GLU A 257 2.56 3.31 8.66
N MET A 258 2.49 4.21 9.66
CA MET A 258 3.18 5.50 9.63
C MET A 258 4.69 5.30 9.49
N SER A 259 5.28 4.43 10.30
CA SER A 259 6.71 4.13 10.24
C SER A 259 7.10 3.46 8.91
N ARG A 260 6.26 2.56 8.38
CA ARG A 260 6.44 1.98 7.05
C ARG A 260 6.43 3.05 5.95
N ASN A 261 5.51 3.99 6.04
CA ASN A 261 5.41 5.12 5.10
C ASN A 261 6.70 5.93 5.07
N ASP A 262 7.31 6.18 6.24
CA ASP A 262 8.61 6.86 6.37
C ASP A 262 9.74 6.07 5.70
N VAL A 263 9.81 4.75 5.94
CA VAL A 263 10.85 3.90 5.33
C VAL A 263 10.73 3.91 3.81
N VAL A 264 9.53 3.75 3.27
CA VAL A 264 9.31 3.78 1.81
C VAL A 264 9.66 5.16 1.25
N ALA A 265 9.23 6.24 1.91
CA ALA A 265 9.54 7.61 1.48
C ALA A 265 11.05 7.89 1.48
N SER A 266 11.82 7.31 2.42
CA SER A 266 13.28 7.45 2.46
C SER A 266 13.97 6.87 1.21
N VAL A 267 13.32 5.95 0.49
CA VAL A 267 13.82 5.30 -0.72
C VAL A 267 13.21 5.90 -1.97
N GLN A 268 11.87 5.99 -2.04
CA GLN A 268 11.14 6.41 -3.24
C GLN A 268 10.92 7.93 -3.31
N GLY A 269 10.91 8.60 -2.17
CA GLY A 269 10.68 10.04 -2.03
C GLY A 269 9.23 10.42 -1.82
N ASN A 270 8.28 9.68 -2.41
CA ASN A 270 6.86 9.93 -2.22
C ASN A 270 6.30 9.18 -1.00
N ARG A 271 5.13 9.62 -0.54
CA ARG A 271 4.41 9.06 0.59
C ARG A 271 3.04 8.53 0.16
N ASN A 272 2.50 7.55 0.88
CA ASN A 272 1.08 7.26 0.83
C ASN A 272 0.33 8.29 1.66
N VAL A 273 -0.29 9.24 0.99
CA VAL A 273 -0.98 10.38 1.63
C VAL A 273 -2.20 9.97 2.45
N PHE A 274 -2.77 8.78 2.20
CA PHE A 274 -3.91 8.24 2.95
C PHE A 274 -3.52 7.59 4.27
N ILE A 275 -2.21 7.42 4.53
CA ILE A 275 -1.69 7.07 5.85
C ILE A 275 -1.51 8.35 6.68
N ASP A 276 -0.97 9.41 6.07
CA ASP A 276 -0.71 10.67 6.76
C ASP A 276 -2.01 11.43 7.07
N TYR A 277 -2.93 11.46 6.10
CA TYR A 277 -4.23 12.14 6.16
C TYR A 277 -5.33 11.20 5.65
N PRO A 278 -5.77 10.23 6.45
CA PRO A 278 -6.80 9.27 6.04
C PRO A 278 -8.13 9.94 5.70
N GLU A 279 -8.38 11.15 6.15
CA GLU A 279 -9.53 11.99 5.84
C GLU A 279 -9.71 12.21 4.33
N TYR A 280 -8.63 12.21 3.55
CA TYR A 280 -8.73 12.31 2.10
C TYR A 280 -9.52 11.17 1.45
N ALA A 281 -9.69 10.02 2.13
CA ALA A 281 -10.53 8.95 1.64
C ALA A 281 -11.98 9.41 1.47
N TRP A 282 -12.54 10.10 2.48
CA TRP A 282 -13.89 10.66 2.43
C TRP A 282 -13.98 11.85 1.49
N LEU A 283 -13.06 12.78 1.59
CA LEU A 283 -13.04 13.99 0.75
C LEU A 283 -12.98 13.68 -0.75
N LEU A 284 -12.32 12.61 -1.15
CA LEU A 284 -12.23 12.22 -2.58
C LEU A 284 -13.55 11.68 -3.15
N PHE A 285 -14.47 11.26 -2.31
CA PHE A 285 -15.76 10.73 -2.74
C PHE A 285 -16.94 11.63 -2.33
N GLY A 286 -16.66 12.81 -1.77
CA GLY A 286 -17.69 13.77 -1.35
C GLY A 286 -18.49 13.31 -0.13
N GLU A 287 -17.90 12.43 0.69
CA GLU A 287 -18.49 11.89 1.90
C GLU A 287 -18.07 12.69 3.13
N GLU A 288 -18.90 12.68 4.15
CA GLU A 288 -18.63 13.34 5.42
C GLU A 288 -17.63 12.52 6.25
N ILE A 289 -16.59 13.19 6.77
CA ILE A 289 -15.60 12.55 7.63
C ILE A 289 -16.25 12.20 8.97
N PRO A 290 -16.20 10.95 9.46
CA PRO A 290 -16.74 10.58 10.77
C PRO A 290 -16.15 11.46 11.89
N ALA A 291 -17.02 11.99 12.75
CA ALA A 291 -16.63 12.96 13.78
C ALA A 291 -15.71 12.36 14.87
N ASP A 292 -15.81 11.06 15.10
CA ASP A 292 -15.05 10.28 16.07
C ASP A 292 -13.87 9.50 15.45
N MET A 293 -13.58 9.73 14.15
CA MET A 293 -12.49 9.07 13.48
C MET A 293 -11.14 9.46 14.09
N VAL A 294 -10.37 8.47 14.52
CA VAL A 294 -9.00 8.67 15.01
C VAL A 294 -8.04 8.74 13.82
N THR A 295 -7.28 9.82 13.75
CA THR A 295 -6.32 10.06 12.66
C THR A 295 -5.00 10.60 13.20
N PRO A 296 -3.90 10.52 12.43
CA PRO A 296 -2.62 11.13 12.82
C PRO A 296 -2.67 12.65 13.03
N THR A 297 -3.78 13.30 12.66
CA THR A 297 -3.98 14.75 12.80
C THR A 297 -5.03 15.13 13.84
N ALA A 298 -5.58 14.15 14.57
CA ALA A 298 -6.64 14.40 15.57
C ALA A 298 -6.25 15.45 16.61
N ASP A 299 -5.04 15.38 17.15
CA ASP A 299 -4.55 16.33 18.15
C ASP A 299 -4.42 17.75 17.60
N SER A 300 -4.01 17.92 16.34
CA SER A 300 -3.88 19.24 15.70
C SER A 300 -5.24 19.87 15.40
N ARG A 301 -6.27 19.06 15.11
CA ARG A 301 -7.64 19.54 14.89
C ARG A 301 -8.31 19.96 16.19
N GLN A 302 -8.13 19.23 17.28
CA GLN A 302 -8.60 19.64 18.61
C GLN A 302 -7.97 20.96 19.04
N ALA A 303 -6.67 21.12 18.82
CA ALA A 303 -5.96 22.37 19.15
C ALA A 303 -6.39 23.58 18.29
N SER A 304 -6.90 23.35 17.07
CA SER A 304 -7.42 24.42 16.20
C SER A 304 -8.89 24.75 16.46
N GLY A 305 -9.68 23.80 16.95
CA GLY A 305 -11.10 24.00 17.30
C GLY A 305 -11.33 24.82 18.55
N ASP A 306 -10.35 24.96 19.43
CA ASP A 306 -10.47 25.71 20.70
C ASP A 306 -10.23 27.23 20.55
N LYS A 307 -10.18 27.80 19.36
CA LYS A 307 -9.86 29.21 19.16
C LYS A 307 -11.01 30.16 18.89
N ASP A 308 -12.23 29.68 18.71
CA ASP A 308 -13.35 30.54 18.32
C ASP A 308 -14.67 30.33 19.08
N ASP A 309 -14.67 30.02 20.37
CA ASP A 309 -15.89 30.19 21.18
C ASP A 309 -15.59 30.79 22.56
N ASP A 310 -15.27 32.09 22.57
CA ASP A 310 -15.34 32.92 23.77
C ASP A 310 -16.75 33.54 23.84
N SER A 311 -17.73 32.70 24.10
CA SER A 311 -19.07 33.14 24.57
C SER A 311 -19.33 32.52 25.93
N GLU A 312 -19.06 33.36 26.92
CA GLU A 312 -19.42 33.29 28.31
C GLU A 312 -20.87 32.79 28.51
N GLN A 313 -21.08 31.52 28.88
CA GLN A 313 -22.28 31.06 29.59
C GLN A 313 -21.89 30.27 30.81
N THR A 314 -22.01 30.97 31.95
CA THR A 314 -21.99 30.41 33.29
C THR A 314 -23.07 29.34 33.45
N PRO A 315 -22.78 28.08 33.76
CA PRO A 315 -23.84 27.16 34.13
C PRO A 315 -24.20 27.35 35.60
N THR A 316 -25.43 27.76 35.84
CA THR A 316 -26.01 27.67 37.19
C THR A 316 -26.26 26.20 37.52
N ASN A 317 -25.58 25.77 38.56
CA ASN A 317 -25.69 24.44 39.16
C ASN A 317 -27.07 24.25 39.85
N PRO A 318 -27.88 23.27 39.56
CA PRO A 318 -28.94 22.82 40.44
C PRO A 318 -28.41 21.72 41.37
N GLU A 319 -28.42 22.06 42.62
CA GLU A 319 -28.21 21.19 43.77
C GLU A 319 -29.22 20.03 43.76
N VAL A 320 -28.76 18.80 43.66
CA VAL A 320 -29.56 17.59 43.79
C VAL A 320 -29.02 16.78 44.96
N ASN A 321 -29.86 16.70 46.03
CA ASN A 321 -29.66 15.87 47.20
C ASN A 321 -29.65 14.36 46.84
N PRO A 322 -28.87 13.53 47.52
CA PRO A 322 -28.84 12.10 47.31
C PRO A 322 -30.05 11.42 47.98
N PRO A 323 -30.64 10.39 47.35
CA PRO A 323 -31.65 9.55 48.00
C PRO A 323 -30.99 8.48 48.87
N GLU A 324 -31.62 8.24 49.99
CA GLU A 324 -31.35 7.25 51.03
C GLU A 324 -31.23 5.81 50.54
N ALA A 325 -30.35 5.08 51.17
CA ALA A 325 -30.21 3.64 51.07
C ALA A 325 -31.43 2.90 51.65
N ASN A 326 -31.97 1.96 50.90
CA ASN A 326 -32.75 0.85 51.44
C ASN A 326 -32.24 -0.49 50.93
N ASP A 327 -31.69 -1.22 51.86
CA ASP A 327 -31.34 -2.62 51.77
C ASP A 327 -32.63 -3.47 51.90
N PRO A 328 -32.81 -4.56 51.18
CA PRO A 328 -33.27 -5.76 51.84
C PRO A 328 -32.52 -7.05 51.46
N GLU A 329 -31.94 -7.60 52.49
CA GLU A 329 -32.04 -9.00 52.97
C GLU A 329 -31.99 -10.16 51.95
N ILE A 330 -31.01 -10.95 52.23
CA ILE A 330 -30.64 -12.30 51.83
C ILE A 330 -31.78 -13.33 51.98
N ASN A 331 -31.93 -14.20 50.98
CA ASN A 331 -32.34 -15.57 51.20
C ASN A 331 -31.83 -16.51 50.07
N ALA A 332 -30.92 -17.35 50.41
CA ALA A 332 -30.69 -18.62 49.71
C ALA A 332 -31.58 -19.69 50.36
N PRO A 333 -32.04 -20.72 49.63
CA PRO A 333 -31.33 -22.00 49.71
C PRO A 333 -31.44 -22.93 48.47
N GLY A 334 -30.57 -23.92 48.44
CA GLY A 334 -30.95 -25.27 48.05
C GLY A 334 -30.20 -25.87 46.87
N GLU A 335 -29.18 -26.64 47.17
CA GLU A 335 -28.60 -27.69 46.34
C GLU A 335 -29.60 -28.78 45.99
N THR A 336 -29.55 -29.34 44.76
CA THR A 336 -29.69 -30.79 44.57
C THR A 336 -28.96 -31.25 43.30
N ASN A 337 -28.12 -32.25 43.52
CA ASN A 337 -27.50 -33.14 42.54
C ASN A 337 -28.48 -33.87 41.65
N SER A 338 -28.13 -34.16 40.40
CA SER A 338 -28.11 -35.54 39.92
C SER A 338 -27.39 -35.69 38.59
N ALA A 339 -26.42 -36.56 38.59
CA ALA A 339 -25.75 -37.12 37.42
C ALA A 339 -26.67 -38.10 36.69
N THR A 340 -26.51 -38.25 35.38
CA THR A 340 -26.67 -39.54 34.69
C THR A 340 -25.83 -39.56 33.42
N GLU A 341 -24.89 -40.46 33.37
CA GLU A 341 -24.17 -40.97 32.18
C GLU A 341 -25.09 -41.91 31.40
N GLU A 342 -24.93 -41.95 30.07
CA GLU A 342 -25.06 -43.15 29.20
C GLU A 342 -24.60 -42.71 27.79
N SER A 343 -23.52 -43.13 27.31
CA SER A 343 -22.86 -44.24 26.64
C SER A 343 -23.57 -44.76 25.36
N VAL A 344 -22.73 -44.76 24.27
CA VAL A 344 -22.58 -45.75 23.19
C VAL A 344 -23.62 -45.73 22.05
N THR A 345 -23.23 -45.52 20.79
CA THR A 345 -22.82 -46.57 19.86
C THR A 345 -22.39 -46.03 18.49
N GLU A 346 -21.38 -46.64 17.99
CA GLU A 346 -20.76 -46.71 16.70
C GLU A 346 -21.73 -47.27 15.61
N SER A 347 -21.77 -46.71 14.38
CA SER A 347 -21.94 -47.50 13.15
C SER A 347 -21.75 -46.72 11.86
N ALA A 348 -20.74 -47.09 11.11
CA ALA A 348 -20.66 -47.64 9.76
C ALA A 348 -20.79 -46.64 8.57
N LYS A 349 -19.67 -46.55 7.89
CA LYS A 349 -19.33 -46.50 6.45
C LYS A 349 -20.48 -46.50 5.44
N ASP A 350 -20.39 -45.53 4.52
CA ASP A 350 -20.69 -45.79 3.12
C ASP A 350 -19.76 -44.99 2.19
N ASP A 351 -19.07 -45.76 1.34
CA ASP A 351 -18.20 -45.28 0.25
C ASP A 351 -19.05 -44.72 -0.89
N VAL A 352 -18.82 -43.46 -1.25
CA VAL A 352 -19.24 -42.93 -2.56
C VAL A 352 -18.01 -42.45 -3.32
N LYS A 353 -17.67 -43.23 -4.32
CA LYS A 353 -16.66 -43.00 -5.33
C LYS A 353 -17.18 -41.93 -6.32
N VAL A 354 -16.67 -40.73 -6.25
CA VAL A 354 -16.85 -39.70 -7.30
C VAL A 354 -15.57 -39.63 -8.13
N THR A 355 -15.72 -39.99 -9.42
CA THR A 355 -14.67 -39.83 -10.42
C THR A 355 -14.62 -38.37 -10.85
N ASP A 356 -13.55 -37.71 -10.50
CA ASP A 356 -13.23 -36.37 -10.93
C ASP A 356 -12.41 -36.42 -12.24
N LYS A 357 -12.91 -35.77 -13.25
CA LYS A 357 -12.17 -35.42 -14.46
C LYS A 357 -12.02 -33.92 -14.47
N SER A 358 -10.94 -33.42 -13.92
CA SER A 358 -10.49 -32.05 -14.15
C SER A 358 -9.46 -32.06 -15.27
N GLU A 359 -9.76 -31.36 -16.34
CA GLU A 359 -8.80 -31.03 -17.41
C GLU A 359 -7.91 -29.90 -16.87
N ASP A 360 -6.64 -30.23 -16.66
CA ASP A 360 -5.58 -29.28 -16.34
C ASP A 360 -5.26 -28.41 -17.56
N GLU A 361 -5.65 -27.15 -17.55
CA GLU A 361 -4.97 -26.13 -18.34
C GLU A 361 -3.71 -25.68 -17.60
N LYS A 362 -2.59 -26.24 -18.02
CA LYS A 362 -1.24 -25.86 -17.64
C LYS A 362 -0.92 -24.50 -18.26
N SER A 363 -0.91 -23.45 -17.44
CA SER A 363 -0.16 -22.24 -17.77
C SER A 363 1.31 -22.47 -17.42
N ASP A 364 2.14 -22.68 -18.43
CA ASP A 364 3.59 -22.72 -18.31
C ASP A 364 4.13 -21.31 -18.01
N ASP A 365 4.30 -20.96 -16.76
CA ASP A 365 5.14 -19.85 -16.33
C ASP A 365 6.50 -20.45 -15.90
N LYS A 366 7.36 -20.69 -16.87
CA LYS A 366 8.75 -21.01 -16.64
C LYS A 366 9.48 -19.72 -16.27
N SER A 367 9.78 -19.56 -15.00
CA SER A 367 10.78 -18.63 -14.54
C SER A 367 12.17 -19.07 -15.00
N ASP A 368 12.68 -18.40 -16.01
CA ASP A 368 14.08 -18.50 -16.41
C ASP A 368 14.88 -17.44 -15.61
N ASP A 369 15.48 -17.88 -14.51
CA ASP A 369 16.54 -17.14 -13.82
C ASP A 369 17.85 -17.41 -14.54
N THR A 370 18.08 -16.76 -15.66
CA THR A 370 19.40 -16.60 -16.21
C THR A 370 19.70 -15.13 -16.41
N ASP A 371 20.57 -14.63 -15.53
CA ASP A 371 21.28 -13.39 -15.65
C ASP A 371 22.00 -13.32 -17.01
N SER A 372 21.45 -12.55 -17.93
CA SER A 372 22.18 -12.05 -19.09
C SER A 372 21.59 -10.72 -19.52
N GLY A 373 22.36 -9.68 -19.22
CA GLY A 373 22.11 -8.34 -19.68
C GLY A 373 21.95 -8.33 -21.21
N CYS A 374 20.80 -7.87 -21.66
CA CYS A 374 20.64 -7.47 -23.04
C CYS A 374 20.03 -6.05 -23.07
N GLY A 375 20.91 -5.11 -23.38
CA GLY A 375 20.56 -3.71 -23.53
C GLY A 375 19.56 -3.50 -24.64
N SER A 376 18.47 -2.84 -24.31
CA SER A 376 17.56 -2.27 -25.30
C SER A 376 18.13 -0.95 -25.83
N SER A 377 18.94 -1.07 -26.86
CA SER A 377 19.44 0.06 -27.66
C SER A 377 18.46 0.38 -28.77
N ILE A 378 17.30 0.97 -28.51
CA ILE A 378 16.45 1.57 -29.56
C ILE A 378 15.58 2.68 -28.95
N ALA A 379 16.17 3.82 -28.61
CA ALA A 379 15.44 5.07 -28.46
C ALA A 379 16.32 6.35 -28.51
N ILE A 380 17.59 6.23 -28.92
CA ILE A 380 18.54 7.39 -28.88
C ILE A 380 18.73 8.06 -30.26
N SER A 381 18.20 7.51 -31.34
CA SER A 381 18.49 8.04 -32.68
C SER A 381 17.66 9.26 -33.10
N SER A 382 16.55 9.59 -32.45
CA SER A 382 15.68 10.67 -32.93
C SER A 382 15.98 12.05 -32.33
N ILE A 383 16.56 12.14 -31.13
CA ILE A 383 16.83 13.44 -30.48
C ILE A 383 18.18 14.04 -30.88
N CYS A 384 19.18 13.21 -31.18
CA CYS A 384 20.49 13.68 -31.63
C CYS A 384 20.48 14.29 -33.07
N PHE A 385 19.52 13.89 -33.93
CA PHE A 385 19.49 14.38 -35.31
C PHE A 385 18.99 15.81 -35.43
N VAL A 386 18.10 16.27 -34.53
CA VAL A 386 17.57 17.65 -34.57
C VAL A 386 18.62 18.67 -34.13
N GLY A 387 19.49 18.31 -33.19
CA GLY A 387 20.57 19.17 -32.71
C GLY A 387 21.66 19.44 -33.75
N ILE A 388 21.98 18.44 -34.59
CA ILE A 388 23.06 18.57 -35.61
C ILE A 388 22.62 19.39 -36.81
N VAL A 389 21.35 19.31 -37.23
CA VAL A 389 20.80 20.11 -38.33
C VAL A 389 20.69 21.59 -37.95
N GLY A 390 20.35 21.89 -36.68
CA GLY A 390 20.27 23.26 -36.17
C GLY A 390 21.61 23.97 -36.16
N ILE A 391 22.70 23.31 -35.85
CA ILE A 391 24.05 23.89 -35.81
C ILE A 391 24.60 24.10 -37.22
N ALA A 392 24.30 23.26 -38.19
CA ALA A 392 24.69 23.40 -39.59
C ALA A 392 24.01 24.60 -40.23
N ALA A 393 22.75 24.92 -39.90
CA ALA A 393 22.02 26.08 -40.40
C ALA A 393 22.54 27.41 -39.84
N ILE A 394 23.03 27.44 -38.60
CA ILE A 394 23.59 28.66 -38.00
C ILE A 394 24.96 29.01 -38.58
N VAL A 395 25.78 28.03 -38.94
CA VAL A 395 27.09 28.28 -39.56
C VAL A 395 26.96 28.78 -41.00
N LYS A 396 25.92 28.33 -41.73
CA LYS A 396 25.69 28.77 -43.13
C LYS A 396 25.16 30.20 -43.26
N LYS A 397 24.54 30.73 -42.20
CA LYS A 397 23.99 32.10 -42.20
C LYS A 397 25.00 33.17 -41.80
N LYS A 398 26.26 32.81 -41.55
CA LYS A 398 27.34 33.70 -41.16
C LYS A 398 28.42 33.88 -42.26
N GLU A 399 28.24 33.25 -43.42
CA GLU A 399 29.13 33.35 -44.60
C GLU A 399 28.49 34.04 -45.80
N ASP A 400 27.26 34.55 -45.69
CA ASP A 400 26.63 35.53 -46.56
C ASP A 400 26.51 36.88 -45.78
#